data_a572b35895354be8fadf3bb0c2e56889
#
_entry.id   a572b35895354be8fadf3bb0c2e56889
#
_cell.length_a   1.000
_cell.length_b   1.000
_cell.length_c   1.000
_cell.angle_alpha   90.00
_cell.angle_beta   90.00
_cell.angle_gamma   90.00
#
_symmetry.space_group_name_H-M   'P 1'
#
loop_
_entity.id
_entity.type
_entity.pdbx_description
1 polymer ?
#
loop_
_entity_poly.entity_id
_entity_poly.type
_entity_poly.pdbx_seq_one_letter_code
_entity_poly.pdbx_strand_id
1 'polypeptide(L)'
;MPLAHPARRSFLATLVLLVGLAAAPAAFAEAPATPGAADGAPTHVRIDTNLGSFTIELATARAPLTVANFINYVRAGHYNGTIFHRVIANFVIQAGGFDDKLQSKPGVTTVANESGNGLSNKRGTVGLARGDSPHSGNAQFYVNLTDNDDLDPTPLRWGYAVFGKIVEGMDVVERIGHTPTGSTGPFAKDAPLEAVVIKHAELLSGLPVR
;
A
#
# COMPACT_ATOMS: atom_id res chain seq x y z
N MET A 1 -16.56 -62.33 -63.71
CA MET A 1 -15.63 -63.38 -64.20
C MET A 1 -14.21 -62.86 -64.15
N PRO A 2 -13.34 -63.74 -63.96
CA PRO A 2 -12.51 -63.86 -62.71
C PRO A 2 -11.07 -63.53 -63.03
N LEU A 3 -10.22 -63.46 -62.07
CA LEU A 3 -9.17 -64.45 -61.81
C LEU A 3 -8.32 -64.06 -60.64
N ALA A 4 -8.08 -65.07 -59.87
CA ALA A 4 -7.32 -65.07 -58.61
C ALA A 4 -5.84 -65.28 -58.82
N HIS A 5 -5.13 -65.08 -57.68
CA HIS A 5 -3.92 -65.81 -57.18
C HIS A 5 -2.60 -65.08 -57.29
N PRO A 6 -1.66 -65.47 -56.42
CA PRO A 6 -1.70 -65.82 -55.00
C PRO A 6 -0.60 -65.13 -54.16
N ALA A 7 -0.64 -65.48 -52.88
CA ALA A 7 0.25 -65.09 -51.81
C ALA A 7 1.76 -65.33 -52.01
N ARG A 8 2.58 -64.45 -51.50
CA ARG A 8 3.90 -64.78 -50.96
C ARG A 8 4.09 -64.23 -49.55
N ARG A 9 4.20 -65.13 -48.63
CA ARG A 9 4.61 -64.89 -47.24
C ARG A 9 6.10 -64.57 -47.25
N SER A 10 6.50 -63.47 -46.66
CA SER A 10 7.86 -63.22 -46.26
C SER A 10 7.84 -62.82 -44.80
N PHE A 11 8.41 -63.67 -43.97
CA PHE A 11 8.71 -63.41 -42.57
C PHE A 11 9.83 -62.36 -42.51
N LEU A 12 9.59 -61.20 -41.91
CA LEU A 12 10.63 -60.29 -41.51
C LEU A 12 10.54 -60.16 -39.98
N ALA A 13 11.60 -60.58 -39.34
CA ALA A 13 11.81 -60.51 -37.91
C ALA A 13 11.86 -59.03 -37.46
N THR A 14 10.95 -58.65 -36.61
CA THR A 14 10.96 -57.31 -36.00
C THR A 14 11.91 -57.32 -34.82
N LEU A 15 13.04 -56.64 -34.97
CA LEU A 15 13.99 -56.34 -33.89
C LEU A 15 13.37 -55.24 -33.03
N VAL A 16 12.90 -55.57 -31.81
CA VAL A 16 12.40 -54.58 -30.84
C VAL A 16 13.60 -53.93 -30.18
N LEU A 17 13.90 -52.71 -30.56
CA LEU A 17 14.89 -51.86 -29.90
C LEU A 17 14.21 -51.20 -28.69
N LEU A 18 14.49 -51.68 -27.49
CA LEU A 18 14.10 -51.04 -26.23
C LEU A 18 14.92 -49.76 -26.04
N VAL A 19 14.36 -48.60 -26.38
CA VAL A 19 14.91 -47.32 -25.98
C VAL A 19 14.50 -47.06 -24.54
N GLY A 20 15.46 -47.24 -23.63
CA GLY A 20 15.29 -46.85 -22.22
C GLY A 20 15.16 -45.32 -22.09
N LEU A 21 13.98 -44.85 -21.82
CA LEU A 21 13.74 -43.46 -21.49
C LEU A 21 14.22 -43.19 -20.08
N ALA A 22 15.41 -42.64 -19.93
CA ALA A 22 15.93 -42.16 -18.65
C ALA A 22 15.13 -40.89 -18.27
N ALA A 23 14.21 -41.01 -17.33
CA ALA A 23 13.56 -39.87 -16.72
C ALA A 23 14.58 -39.11 -15.86
N ALA A 24 15.08 -37.97 -16.34
CA ALA A 24 15.81 -37.02 -15.50
C ALA A 24 14.86 -36.40 -14.49
N PRO A 25 15.23 -36.31 -13.20
CA PRO A 25 14.40 -35.59 -12.23
C PRO A 25 14.37 -34.12 -12.64
N ALA A 26 13.18 -33.60 -12.88
CA ALA A 26 12.97 -32.15 -13.03
C ALA A 26 13.35 -31.49 -11.69
N ALA A 27 14.49 -30.80 -11.69
CA ALA A 27 14.83 -29.89 -10.62
C ALA A 27 13.76 -28.80 -10.63
N PHE A 28 12.86 -28.81 -9.65
CA PHE A 28 12.03 -27.67 -9.37
C PHE A 28 12.96 -26.50 -9.05
N ALA A 29 13.07 -25.56 -9.99
CA ALA A 29 13.69 -24.28 -9.70
C ALA A 29 12.89 -23.65 -8.56
N GLU A 30 13.52 -23.55 -7.40
CA GLU A 30 13.02 -22.82 -6.25
C GLU A 30 12.69 -21.40 -6.72
N ALA A 31 11.42 -21.02 -6.63
CA ALA A 31 10.98 -19.67 -6.93
C ALA A 31 11.85 -18.69 -6.11
N PRO A 32 12.28 -17.54 -6.65
CA PRO A 32 13.06 -16.59 -5.88
C PRO A 32 12.31 -16.26 -4.60
N ALA A 33 12.94 -16.54 -3.46
CA ALA A 33 12.40 -16.22 -2.15
C ALA A 33 11.97 -14.76 -2.17
N THR A 34 10.69 -14.52 -1.95
CA THR A 34 10.17 -13.20 -1.61
C THR A 34 11.12 -12.62 -0.56
N PRO A 35 11.64 -11.37 -0.72
CA PRO A 35 12.50 -10.80 0.29
C PRO A 35 11.79 -10.91 1.63
N GLY A 36 12.28 -11.79 2.48
CA GLY A 36 11.70 -12.03 3.79
C GLY A 36 11.53 -10.70 4.50
N ALA A 37 10.34 -10.49 5.06
CA ALA A 37 10.15 -9.47 6.07
C ALA A 37 11.27 -9.65 7.08
N ALA A 38 12.24 -8.74 7.06
CA ALA A 38 13.30 -8.72 8.04
C ALA A 38 12.64 -8.68 9.41
N ASP A 39 12.99 -9.65 10.24
CA ASP A 39 12.46 -9.79 11.58
C ASP A 39 12.41 -8.42 12.29
N GLY A 40 11.35 -7.85 12.33
CA GLY A 40 10.40 -7.20 13.12
C GLY A 40 10.77 -6.08 14.02
N ALA A 41 11.70 -5.21 13.81
CA ALA A 41 11.60 -3.90 14.46
C ALA A 41 10.49 -3.09 13.74
N PRO A 42 9.47 -2.57 14.46
CA PRO A 42 8.46 -1.72 13.82
C PRO A 42 9.14 -0.54 13.15
N THR A 43 8.85 -0.35 11.88
CA THR A 43 9.36 0.80 11.15
C THR A 43 8.51 2.01 11.53
N HIS A 44 9.14 3.07 11.99
CA HIS A 44 8.49 4.30 12.40
C HIS A 44 8.81 5.42 11.40
N VAL A 45 7.84 6.29 11.16
CA VAL A 45 8.02 7.53 10.39
C VAL A 45 7.60 8.70 11.27
N ARG A 46 8.49 9.66 11.43
CA ARG A 46 8.18 10.95 12.05
C ARG A 46 7.73 11.93 10.99
N ILE A 47 6.66 12.64 11.28
CA ILE A 47 6.12 13.74 10.48
C ILE A 47 6.20 15.02 11.28
N ASP A 48 7.03 15.95 10.84
CA ASP A 48 7.18 17.27 11.43
C ASP A 48 6.31 18.28 10.68
N THR A 49 5.42 18.97 11.39
CA THR A 49 4.55 20.00 10.82
C THR A 49 4.83 21.37 11.45
N ASN A 50 4.16 22.42 10.94
CA ASN A 50 4.16 23.72 11.60
C ASN A 50 3.35 23.76 12.91
N LEU A 51 2.54 22.72 13.20
CA LEU A 51 1.76 22.59 14.45
C LEU A 51 2.35 21.60 15.46
N GLY A 52 3.53 21.01 15.16
CA GLY A 52 4.18 20.01 15.97
C GLY A 52 4.47 18.73 15.19
N SER A 53 4.94 17.69 15.90
CA SER A 53 5.38 16.45 15.29
C SER A 53 4.54 15.28 15.80
N PHE A 54 4.37 14.26 14.97
CA PHE A 54 3.78 12.98 15.36
C PHE A 54 4.54 11.81 14.72
N THR A 55 4.44 10.63 15.33
CA THR A 55 5.12 9.42 14.85
C THR A 55 4.11 8.35 14.45
N ILE A 56 4.32 7.79 13.28
CA ILE A 56 3.53 6.67 12.71
C ILE A 56 4.34 5.38 12.88
N GLU A 57 3.80 4.37 13.53
CA GLU A 57 4.26 2.98 13.46
C GLU A 57 3.64 2.30 12.24
N LEU A 58 4.47 1.74 11.35
CA LEU A 58 4.03 1.13 10.10
C LEU A 58 3.72 -0.37 10.28
N ALA A 59 2.58 -0.79 9.78
CA ALA A 59 2.09 -2.17 9.86
C ALA A 59 2.65 -3.04 8.71
N THR A 60 3.97 -3.16 8.61
CA THR A 60 4.69 -3.79 7.48
C THR A 60 4.20 -5.23 7.20
N ALA A 61 3.96 -6.02 8.25
CA ALA A 61 3.49 -7.41 8.08
C ALA A 61 2.04 -7.50 7.57
N ARG A 62 1.23 -6.45 7.74
CA ARG A 62 -0.19 -6.44 7.40
C ARG A 62 -0.48 -5.71 6.09
N ALA A 63 0.34 -4.72 5.72
CA ALA A 63 0.18 -3.91 4.52
C ALA A 63 1.54 -3.70 3.83
N PRO A 64 2.24 -4.77 3.41
CA PRO A 64 3.62 -4.67 2.91
C PRO A 64 3.75 -3.79 1.67
N LEU A 65 2.82 -3.83 0.73
CA LEU A 65 2.88 -3.03 -0.49
C LEU A 65 2.63 -1.55 -0.20
N THR A 66 1.63 -1.25 0.62
CA THR A 66 1.29 0.12 1.02
C THR A 66 2.42 0.75 1.83
N VAL A 67 2.99 -0.01 2.79
CA VAL A 67 4.12 0.44 3.61
C VAL A 67 5.36 0.69 2.75
N ALA A 68 5.71 -0.23 1.84
CA ALA A 68 6.85 -0.04 0.94
C ALA A 68 6.68 1.21 0.07
N ASN A 69 5.48 1.43 -0.47
CA ASN A 69 5.15 2.62 -1.24
C ASN A 69 5.29 3.91 -0.40
N PHE A 70 4.74 3.93 0.81
CA PHE A 70 4.83 5.08 1.72
C PHE A 70 6.29 5.39 2.09
N ILE A 71 7.08 4.38 2.43
CA ILE A 71 8.52 4.51 2.72
C ILE A 71 9.28 5.10 1.53
N ASN A 72 8.97 4.66 0.30
CA ASN A 72 9.61 5.20 -0.91
C ASN A 72 9.32 6.69 -1.08
N TYR A 73 8.09 7.14 -0.83
CA TYR A 73 7.75 8.57 -0.85
C TYR A 73 8.44 9.36 0.27
N VAL A 74 8.55 8.79 1.49
CA VAL A 74 9.32 9.40 2.58
C VAL A 74 10.78 9.58 2.18
N ARG A 75 11.44 8.52 1.68
CA ARG A 75 12.84 8.55 1.23
C ARG A 75 13.10 9.53 0.09
N ALA A 76 12.13 9.65 -0.83
CA ALA A 76 12.20 10.61 -1.93
C ALA A 76 11.93 12.05 -1.49
N GLY A 77 11.63 12.31 -0.21
CA GLY A 77 11.28 13.64 0.29
C GLY A 77 9.96 14.18 -0.27
N HIS A 78 9.11 13.31 -0.80
CA HIS A 78 7.84 13.70 -1.43
C HIS A 78 6.96 14.51 -0.49
N TYR A 79 6.89 14.13 0.77
CA TYR A 79 6.01 14.77 1.74
C TYR A 79 6.49 16.14 2.19
N ASN A 80 7.77 16.46 2.04
CA ASN A 80 8.33 17.75 2.42
C ASN A 80 7.69 18.88 1.60
N GLY A 81 7.14 19.88 2.30
CA GLY A 81 6.39 20.98 1.70
C GLY A 81 4.96 20.63 1.26
N THR A 82 4.48 19.41 1.51
CA THR A 82 3.06 19.10 1.29
C THR A 82 2.21 19.58 2.45
N ILE A 83 0.90 19.72 2.21
CA ILE A 83 -0.06 20.23 3.20
C ILE A 83 -1.11 19.18 3.54
N PHE A 84 -1.72 19.35 4.70
CA PHE A 84 -3.02 18.74 4.99
C PHE A 84 -4.09 19.53 4.24
N HIS A 85 -4.39 19.11 3.04
CA HIS A 85 -5.29 19.80 2.11
C HIS A 85 -6.78 19.52 2.38
N ARG A 86 -7.10 18.51 3.19
CA ARG A 86 -8.45 18.15 3.58
C ARG A 86 -8.47 17.77 5.06
N VAL A 87 -9.25 18.48 5.83
CA VAL A 87 -9.46 18.27 7.27
C VAL A 87 -10.95 18.30 7.54
N ILE A 88 -11.48 17.20 8.06
CA ILE A 88 -12.86 17.09 8.49
C ILE A 88 -12.88 16.71 9.96
N ALA A 89 -13.33 17.61 10.80
CA ALA A 89 -13.43 17.40 12.24
C ALA A 89 -14.25 16.14 12.55
N ASN A 90 -13.80 15.35 13.51
CA ASN A 90 -14.41 14.06 13.89
C ASN A 90 -14.48 13.03 12.75
N PHE A 91 -13.61 13.16 11.74
CA PHE A 91 -13.50 12.19 10.67
C PHE A 91 -12.03 11.90 10.35
N VAL A 92 -11.39 12.69 9.48
CA VAL A 92 -9.99 12.46 9.06
C VAL A 92 -9.25 13.78 8.81
N ILE A 93 -7.92 13.71 8.88
CA ILE A 93 -6.99 14.68 8.28
C ILE A 93 -6.24 13.99 7.14
N GLN A 94 -6.14 14.60 5.96
CA GLN A 94 -5.57 14.01 4.74
C GLN A 94 -4.50 14.90 4.13
N ALA A 95 -3.36 14.31 3.76
CA ALA A 95 -2.18 14.99 3.26
C ALA A 95 -1.51 14.26 2.08
N GLY A 96 -0.43 14.82 1.55
CA GLY A 96 0.51 14.19 0.60
C GLY A 96 0.19 14.39 -0.89
N GLY A 97 -0.87 15.13 -1.23
CA GLY A 97 -1.29 15.32 -2.62
C GLY A 97 -1.13 16.74 -3.17
N PHE A 98 -0.84 17.71 -2.30
CA PHE A 98 -0.73 19.13 -2.68
C PHE A 98 0.38 19.81 -1.87
N ASP A 99 1.03 20.79 -2.47
CA ASP A 99 2.02 21.64 -1.81
C ASP A 99 1.39 22.87 -1.13
N ASP A 100 2.22 23.69 -0.49
CA ASP A 100 1.82 24.91 0.22
C ASP A 100 1.34 26.04 -0.71
N LYS A 101 1.54 25.89 -2.04
CA LYS A 101 1.02 26.77 -3.09
C LYS A 101 -0.28 26.24 -3.67
N LEU A 102 -0.88 25.20 -3.06
CA LEU A 102 -2.08 24.51 -3.50
C LEU A 102 -1.94 23.84 -4.88
N GLN A 103 -0.70 23.58 -5.32
CA GLN A 103 -0.43 22.88 -6.55
C GLN A 103 -0.46 21.37 -6.31
N SER A 104 -1.07 20.64 -7.25
CA SER A 104 -1.10 19.19 -7.16
C SER A 104 0.31 18.60 -7.22
N LYS A 105 0.62 17.72 -6.26
CA LYS A 105 1.84 16.92 -6.18
C LYS A 105 1.47 15.43 -6.24
N PRO A 106 1.09 14.92 -7.44
CA PRO A 106 0.58 13.57 -7.57
C PRO A 106 1.66 12.54 -7.27
N GLY A 107 1.26 11.41 -6.70
CA GLY A 107 2.11 10.23 -6.63
C GLY A 107 2.32 9.62 -8.01
N VAL A 108 3.50 9.06 -8.25
CA VAL A 108 3.90 8.47 -9.55
C VAL A 108 3.57 6.99 -9.68
N THR A 109 3.36 6.29 -8.56
CA THR A 109 3.05 4.86 -8.52
C THR A 109 1.78 4.60 -7.74
N THR A 110 1.00 3.63 -8.17
CA THR A 110 -0.16 3.12 -7.43
C THR A 110 0.14 1.75 -6.86
N VAL A 111 -0.60 1.35 -5.83
CA VAL A 111 -0.45 0.04 -5.19
C VAL A 111 -1.76 -0.73 -5.18
N ALA A 112 -1.65 -2.05 -5.15
CA ALA A 112 -2.81 -2.91 -4.91
C ALA A 112 -3.45 -2.56 -3.56
N ASN A 113 -4.78 -2.58 -3.51
CA ASN A 113 -5.51 -2.30 -2.28
C ASN A 113 -5.34 -3.45 -1.29
N GLU A 114 -4.82 -3.14 -0.10
CA GLU A 114 -4.62 -4.10 0.99
C GLU A 114 -5.67 -3.94 2.11
N SER A 115 -6.85 -3.38 1.85
CA SER A 115 -7.86 -3.14 2.90
C SER A 115 -8.39 -4.42 3.57
N GLY A 116 -8.23 -5.59 2.93
CA GLY A 116 -8.57 -6.89 3.50
C GLY A 116 -7.55 -7.45 4.50
N ASN A 117 -6.63 -6.64 5.00
CA ASN A 117 -5.50 -7.05 5.85
C ASN A 117 -5.86 -7.30 7.34
N GLY A 118 -7.14 -7.13 7.71
CA GLY A 118 -7.64 -7.31 9.08
C GLY A 118 -7.35 -6.14 10.02
N LEU A 119 -6.88 -5.00 9.49
CA LEU A 119 -6.81 -3.73 10.23
C LEU A 119 -8.06 -2.91 9.92
N SER A 120 -8.57 -2.20 10.93
CA SER A 120 -9.77 -1.37 10.86
C SER A 120 -9.42 0.10 10.96
N ASN A 121 -10.24 0.97 10.36
CA ASN A 121 -10.10 2.43 10.37
C ASN A 121 -10.50 3.04 11.72
N LYS A 122 -9.80 2.65 12.78
CA LYS A 122 -10.02 3.16 14.15
C LYS A 122 -9.28 4.47 14.38
N ARG A 123 -9.74 5.25 15.39
CA ARG A 123 -9.06 6.49 15.80
C ARG A 123 -7.55 6.28 15.96
N GLY A 124 -6.77 7.17 15.37
CA GLY A 124 -5.30 7.14 15.40
C GLY A 124 -4.67 6.21 14.36
N THR A 125 -5.45 5.45 13.57
CA THR A 125 -4.88 4.67 12.46
C THR A 125 -4.65 5.54 11.23
N VAL A 126 -3.68 5.09 10.40
CA VAL A 126 -3.27 5.76 9.16
C VAL A 126 -3.67 4.91 7.97
N GLY A 127 -4.44 5.50 7.06
CA GLY A 127 -4.94 4.83 5.86
C GLY A 127 -4.43 5.45 4.57
N LEU A 128 -4.35 4.65 3.51
CA LEU A 128 -4.00 5.09 2.17
C LEU A 128 -5.24 5.66 1.48
N ALA A 129 -5.16 6.94 1.09
CA ALA A 129 -6.23 7.56 0.31
C ALA A 129 -6.19 7.07 -1.14
N ARG A 130 -7.38 6.94 -1.74
CA ARG A 130 -7.57 6.50 -3.12
C ARG A 130 -8.74 7.22 -3.79
N GLY A 131 -8.77 7.17 -5.10
CA GLY A 131 -9.94 7.56 -5.90
C GLY A 131 -11.00 6.44 -5.96
N ASP A 132 -11.85 6.49 -6.97
CA ASP A 132 -12.95 5.52 -7.17
C ASP A 132 -12.44 4.11 -7.44
N SER A 133 -11.37 3.97 -8.24
CA SER A 133 -10.75 2.67 -8.47
C SER A 133 -10.11 2.14 -7.18
N PRO A 134 -10.36 0.88 -6.79
CA PRO A 134 -9.80 0.30 -5.57
C PRO A 134 -8.28 0.36 -5.49
N HIS A 135 -7.60 0.20 -6.63
CA HIS A 135 -6.14 0.12 -6.73
C HIS A 135 -5.49 1.44 -7.18
N SER A 136 -6.14 2.60 -6.90
CA SER A 136 -5.65 3.93 -7.27
C SER A 136 -4.89 4.66 -6.16
N GLY A 137 -4.71 4.03 -5.01
CA GLY A 137 -3.94 4.61 -3.90
C GLY A 137 -2.48 4.85 -4.30
N ASN A 138 -1.94 6.02 -3.93
CA ASN A 138 -0.57 6.40 -4.28
C ASN A 138 0.16 7.09 -3.13
N ALA A 139 0.41 8.41 -3.18
CA ALA A 139 1.14 9.15 -2.15
C ALA A 139 0.25 9.70 -1.02
N GLN A 140 -1.04 9.88 -1.26
CA GLN A 140 -1.91 10.51 -0.27
C GLN A 140 -2.27 9.55 0.86
N PHE A 141 -2.17 10.05 2.09
CA PHE A 141 -2.58 9.33 3.29
C PHE A 141 -3.52 10.16 4.14
N TYR A 142 -4.23 9.51 5.03
CA TYR A 142 -5.06 10.18 6.04
C TYR A 142 -4.84 9.55 7.41
N VAL A 143 -5.15 10.33 8.46
CA VAL A 143 -5.20 9.85 9.84
C VAL A 143 -6.64 9.94 10.33
N ASN A 144 -7.14 8.88 10.93
CA ASN A 144 -8.46 8.79 11.49
C ASN A 144 -8.54 9.56 12.83
N LEU A 145 -9.44 10.52 12.92
CA LEU A 145 -9.70 11.29 14.17
C LEU A 145 -10.70 10.59 15.08
N THR A 146 -11.48 9.67 14.54
CA THR A 146 -12.46 8.82 15.22
C THR A 146 -12.47 7.42 14.62
N ASP A 147 -13.31 6.55 15.15
CA ASP A 147 -13.59 5.25 14.55
C ASP A 147 -14.44 5.45 13.29
N ASN A 148 -13.94 5.02 12.14
CA ASN A 148 -14.55 5.21 10.82
C ASN A 148 -14.80 3.85 10.15
N ASP A 149 -15.60 2.99 10.76
CA ASP A 149 -15.87 1.61 10.31
C ASP A 149 -16.44 1.56 8.87
N ASP A 150 -17.09 2.64 8.42
CA ASP A 150 -17.59 2.79 7.04
C ASP A 150 -16.46 2.83 5.99
N LEU A 151 -15.22 3.09 6.39
CA LEU A 151 -14.04 3.03 5.52
C LEU A 151 -13.47 1.61 5.40
N ASP A 152 -13.91 0.68 6.22
CA ASP A 152 -13.46 -0.71 6.20
C ASP A 152 -14.03 -1.48 5.00
N PRO A 153 -13.36 -2.55 4.56
CA PRO A 153 -13.87 -3.39 3.49
C PRO A 153 -15.10 -4.17 3.95
N THR A 154 -15.98 -4.43 3.00
CA THR A 154 -17.10 -5.37 3.16
C THR A 154 -17.00 -6.47 2.11
N PRO A 155 -17.75 -7.57 2.20
CA PRO A 155 -17.76 -8.60 1.14
C PRO A 155 -18.09 -8.08 -0.25
N LEU A 156 -18.75 -6.92 -0.35
CA LEU A 156 -19.21 -6.31 -1.61
C LEU A 156 -18.43 -5.05 -2.01
N ARG A 157 -17.53 -4.56 -1.16
CA ARG A 157 -16.86 -3.27 -1.38
C ARG A 157 -15.44 -3.27 -0.83
N TRP A 158 -14.47 -2.85 -1.64
CA TRP A 158 -13.13 -2.52 -1.19
C TRP A 158 -13.15 -1.36 -0.20
N GLY A 159 -12.49 -1.52 0.93
CA GLY A 159 -12.25 -0.45 1.90
C GLY A 159 -11.03 0.40 1.55
N TYR A 160 -10.57 1.13 2.55
CA TYR A 160 -9.32 1.89 2.54
C TYR A 160 -8.27 1.14 3.37
N ALA A 161 -7.10 0.92 2.80
CA ALA A 161 -6.05 0.13 3.43
C ALA A 161 -5.42 0.89 4.61
N VAL A 162 -5.66 0.41 5.82
CA VAL A 162 -4.90 0.85 7.01
C VAL A 162 -3.52 0.24 6.93
N PHE A 163 -2.48 1.07 7.08
CA PHE A 163 -1.08 0.64 6.98
C PHE A 163 -0.19 1.11 8.15
N GLY A 164 -0.77 1.79 9.13
CA GLY A 164 -0.04 2.25 10.32
C GLY A 164 -0.95 2.82 11.38
N LYS A 165 -0.36 3.25 12.47
CA LYS A 165 -1.04 3.93 13.58
C LYS A 165 -0.14 5.01 14.18
N ILE A 166 -0.74 6.02 14.78
CA ILE A 166 -0.04 7.06 15.56
C ILE A 166 0.39 6.44 16.90
N VAL A 167 1.67 6.53 17.22
CA VAL A 167 2.23 6.06 18.48
C VAL A 167 2.71 7.21 19.38
N GLU A 168 2.99 8.39 18.79
CA GLU A 168 3.35 9.60 19.49
C GLU A 168 2.72 10.81 18.81
N GLY A 169 2.36 11.85 19.56
CA GLY A 169 1.87 13.12 19.03
C GLY A 169 0.41 13.09 18.55
N MET A 170 -0.45 12.23 19.12
CA MET A 170 -1.89 12.24 18.79
C MET A 170 -2.54 13.59 19.10
N ASP A 171 -2.07 14.34 20.10
CA ASP A 171 -2.49 15.71 20.40
C ASP A 171 -2.19 16.69 19.26
N VAL A 172 -1.07 16.48 18.51
CA VAL A 172 -0.76 17.27 17.30
C VAL A 172 -1.76 16.94 16.20
N VAL A 173 -2.06 15.66 16.00
CA VAL A 173 -3.06 15.19 15.02
C VAL A 173 -4.44 15.80 15.33
N GLU A 174 -4.82 15.86 16.60
CA GLU A 174 -6.08 16.48 17.05
C GLU A 174 -6.06 17.99 16.83
N ARG A 175 -4.96 18.69 17.13
CA ARG A 175 -4.82 20.13 16.81
C ARG A 175 -5.03 20.39 15.32
N ILE A 176 -4.44 19.58 14.45
CA ILE A 176 -4.67 19.66 13.00
C ILE A 176 -6.16 19.45 12.69
N GLY A 177 -6.79 18.45 13.31
CA GLY A 177 -8.20 18.14 13.13
C GLY A 177 -9.17 19.25 13.59
N HIS A 178 -8.71 20.15 14.45
CA HIS A 178 -9.49 21.30 14.94
C HIS A 178 -9.17 22.63 14.24
N THR A 179 -8.30 22.63 13.21
CA THR A 179 -8.03 23.85 12.45
C THR A 179 -9.30 24.33 11.73
N PRO A 180 -9.55 25.65 11.68
CA PRO A 180 -10.67 26.19 10.90
C PRO A 180 -10.52 25.81 9.42
N THR A 181 -11.60 25.30 8.83
CA THR A 181 -11.64 24.87 7.43
C THR A 181 -12.67 25.62 6.61
N GLY A 182 -12.47 25.70 5.30
CA GLY A 182 -13.37 26.35 4.38
C GLY A 182 -12.99 26.11 2.92
N SER A 183 -13.43 27.00 2.05
CA SER A 183 -13.02 27.04 0.65
C SER A 183 -11.67 27.74 0.54
N THR A 184 -10.69 27.07 -0.07
CA THR A 184 -9.33 27.59 -0.27
C THR A 184 -8.75 27.09 -1.59
N GLY A 185 -8.36 27.97 -2.48
CA GLY A 185 -7.80 27.62 -3.80
C GLY A 185 -8.73 26.70 -4.60
N PRO A 186 -8.25 25.50 -5.01
CA PRO A 186 -9.06 24.56 -5.79
C PRO A 186 -10.08 23.78 -4.95
N PHE A 187 -10.06 23.93 -3.61
CA PHE A 187 -10.91 23.18 -2.69
C PHE A 187 -12.16 23.99 -2.34
N ALA A 188 -13.33 23.46 -2.66
CA ALA A 188 -14.60 24.10 -2.39
C ALA A 188 -14.97 24.12 -0.90
N LYS A 189 -14.39 23.20 -0.10
CA LYS A 189 -14.64 23.04 1.34
C LYS A 189 -13.54 22.18 1.98
N ASP A 190 -13.58 22.07 3.29
CA ASP A 190 -12.77 21.14 4.10
C ASP A 190 -11.25 21.38 4.01
N ALA A 191 -10.79 22.46 3.38
CA ALA A 191 -9.38 22.85 3.38
C ALA A 191 -9.08 23.77 4.56
N PRO A 192 -7.96 23.56 5.31
CA PRO A 192 -7.54 24.50 6.34
C PRO A 192 -7.41 25.92 5.78
N LEU A 193 -7.97 26.91 6.49
CA LEU A 193 -7.85 28.34 6.12
C LEU A 193 -6.41 28.84 6.27
N GLU A 194 -5.67 28.29 7.25
CA GLU A 194 -4.23 28.46 7.41
C GLU A 194 -3.55 27.14 7.07
N ALA A 195 -2.57 27.19 6.17
CA ALA A 195 -1.90 25.99 5.69
C ALA A 195 -1.21 25.21 6.83
N VAL A 196 -1.58 23.94 6.98
CA VAL A 196 -0.86 22.98 7.83
C VAL A 196 0.14 22.24 6.97
N VAL A 197 1.42 22.60 7.11
CA VAL A 197 2.51 22.16 6.22
C VAL A 197 3.31 21.04 6.90
N ILE A 198 3.56 19.97 6.18
CA ILE A 198 4.56 18.95 6.53
C ILE A 198 5.93 19.52 6.17
N LYS A 199 6.71 19.90 7.18
CA LYS A 199 8.06 20.44 7.01
C LYS A 199 9.06 19.36 6.64
N HIS A 200 8.93 18.20 7.30
CA HIS A 200 9.82 17.05 7.13
C HIS A 200 9.11 15.74 7.43
N ALA A 201 9.47 14.70 6.68
CA ALA A 201 9.08 13.32 6.95
C ALA A 201 10.32 12.44 6.89
N GLU A 202 10.58 11.66 7.95
CA GLU A 202 11.77 10.83 8.05
C GLU A 202 11.48 9.45 8.63
N LEU A 203 12.27 8.45 8.19
CA LEU A 203 12.31 7.12 8.79
C LEU A 203 13.13 7.16 10.06
N LEU A 204 12.55 6.67 11.15
CA LEU A 204 13.27 6.50 12.41
C LEU A 204 13.84 5.08 12.47
N SER A 205 15.16 4.97 12.66
CA SER A 205 15.86 3.71 12.88
C SER A 205 15.80 3.37 14.37
N GLY A 206 15.29 2.19 14.72
CA GLY A 206 15.53 1.56 16.01
C GLY A 206 14.86 2.19 17.24
N LEU A 207 13.59 2.59 17.17
CA LEU A 207 12.85 2.83 18.41
C LEU A 207 12.55 1.49 19.09
N PRO A 208 12.93 1.29 20.38
CA PRO A 208 12.56 0.09 21.10
C PRO A 208 11.04 0.01 21.26
N VAL A 209 10.48 -1.16 21.00
CA VAL A 209 9.09 -1.47 21.33
C VAL A 209 8.93 -1.34 22.84
N ARG A 210 8.08 -0.45 23.30
CA ARG A 210 7.68 -0.33 24.70
C ARG A 210 6.44 -1.17 24.97
#